data_b67d6219ca351629e9eaa41dd69dfceb
#
_entry.id   b67d6219ca351629e9eaa41dd69dfceb
#
_cell.length_a   1.000
_cell.length_b   1.000
_cell.length_c   1.000
_cell.angle_alpha   90.00
_cell.angle_beta   90.00
_cell.angle_gamma   90.00
#
_symmetry.space_group_name_H-M   'P 1'
#
loop_
_entity.id
_entity.type
_entity.pdbx_description
1 polymer ?
#
loop_
_entity_poly.entity_id
_entity_poly.type
_entity_poly.pdbx_seq_one_letter_code
_entity_poly.pdbx_strand_id
1 'polypeptide(L)'
;MDFSLSEEHIMIRDAARDFAQTELLPGVIERDENQHFPAELVKKMGELGFLGIMVDPKYGGSGMDAISYVLIMEELSKIDASASVIVSVNNSLVCYGLESYGSEAQKQKYLTKLATGEFVGAFCLSEPEAGSDATSQQTSAIDKGDHYLINGTKNWITNGGRADVYIVIAQTDRHKGSHGINAFIVEKGMEGFHIGPKENKLGIRGSDTHTLQFNDVKVPKENRIGDDGSGFRFAMRTLSGGRIGIAAQALGIASGAY
;
A
#
# COMPACT_ATOMS: atom_id res chain seq x y z
N MET A 1 17.21 -14.20 26.01
CA MET A 1 16.38 -13.86 24.83
C MET A 1 17.18 -14.36 23.65
N ASP A 2 16.61 -15.24 22.84
CA ASP A 2 17.26 -15.75 21.63
C ASP A 2 16.83 -14.87 20.45
N PHE A 3 17.80 -14.35 19.69
CA PHE A 3 17.59 -13.54 18.50
C PHE A 3 17.94 -14.30 17.21
N SER A 4 18.15 -15.61 17.31
CA SER A 4 18.42 -16.44 16.14
C SER A 4 17.20 -16.49 15.22
N LEU A 5 17.47 -16.40 13.92
CA LEU A 5 16.44 -16.61 12.91
C LEU A 5 16.09 -18.10 12.82
N SER A 6 14.81 -18.42 12.65
CA SER A 6 14.37 -19.79 12.34
C SER A 6 14.84 -20.21 10.94
N GLU A 7 14.78 -21.50 10.63
CA GLU A 7 15.08 -22.01 9.29
C GLU A 7 14.17 -21.37 8.24
N GLU A 8 12.88 -21.18 8.55
CA GLU A 8 11.91 -20.52 7.69
C GLU A 8 12.28 -19.05 7.41
N HIS A 9 12.70 -18.31 8.43
CA HIS A 9 13.19 -16.93 8.28
C HIS A 9 14.44 -16.87 7.39
N ILE A 10 15.36 -17.82 7.55
CA ILE A 10 16.57 -17.91 6.72
C ILE A 10 16.19 -18.20 5.28
N MET A 11 15.30 -19.15 5.03
CA MET A 11 14.85 -19.52 3.68
C MET A 11 14.21 -18.33 2.97
N ILE A 12 13.31 -17.60 3.62
CA ILE A 12 12.62 -16.47 2.99
C ILE A 12 13.57 -15.30 2.74
N ARG A 13 14.48 -15.02 3.67
CA ARG A 13 15.54 -14.02 3.49
C ARG A 13 16.40 -14.35 2.27
N ASP A 14 16.84 -15.59 2.17
CA ASP A 14 17.73 -16.03 1.09
C ASP A 14 17.00 -16.02 -0.27
N ALA A 15 15.71 -16.39 -0.31
CA ALA A 15 14.89 -16.26 -1.51
C ALA A 15 14.71 -14.79 -1.94
N ALA A 16 14.48 -13.87 -0.98
CA ALA A 16 14.39 -12.45 -1.28
C ALA A 16 15.72 -11.87 -1.78
N ARG A 17 16.85 -12.30 -1.20
CA ARG A 17 18.20 -11.92 -1.64
C ARG A 17 18.47 -12.40 -3.05
N ASP A 18 18.20 -13.66 -3.32
CA ASP A 18 18.40 -14.26 -4.66
C ASP A 18 17.59 -13.50 -5.71
N PHE A 19 16.31 -13.27 -5.47
CA PHE A 19 15.45 -12.46 -6.33
C PHE A 19 16.02 -11.04 -6.53
N ALA A 20 16.46 -10.39 -5.47
CA ALA A 20 17.00 -9.04 -5.55
C ALA A 20 18.27 -8.99 -6.41
N GLN A 21 19.17 -9.95 -6.27
CA GLN A 21 20.42 -10.01 -7.02
C GLN A 21 20.22 -10.43 -8.48
N THR A 22 19.32 -11.38 -8.74
CA THR A 22 19.15 -11.95 -10.08
C THR A 22 18.15 -11.18 -10.92
N GLU A 23 17.10 -10.62 -10.33
CA GLU A 23 16.00 -9.98 -11.06
C GLU A 23 15.96 -8.45 -10.89
N LEU A 24 16.20 -7.93 -9.67
CA LEU A 24 16.13 -6.48 -9.45
C LEU A 24 17.42 -5.75 -9.83
N LEU A 25 18.59 -6.31 -9.51
CA LEU A 25 19.88 -5.68 -9.80
C LEU A 25 20.08 -5.36 -11.29
N PRO A 26 19.77 -6.28 -12.23
CA PRO A 26 19.83 -5.94 -13.64
C PRO A 26 18.87 -4.77 -13.97
N GLY A 27 19.42 -3.68 -14.52
CA GLY A 27 18.67 -2.52 -14.97
C GLY A 27 18.13 -1.61 -13.87
N VAL A 28 18.53 -1.75 -12.58
CA VAL A 28 18.05 -0.91 -11.48
C VAL A 28 18.36 0.57 -11.72
N ILE A 29 19.56 0.91 -12.20
CA ILE A 29 19.98 2.29 -12.49
C ILE A 29 19.09 2.85 -13.61
N GLU A 30 18.93 2.12 -14.71
CA GLU A 30 18.09 2.54 -15.82
C GLU A 30 16.63 2.74 -15.43
N ARG A 31 16.08 1.86 -14.57
CA ARG A 31 14.72 2.01 -14.04
C ARG A 31 14.57 3.28 -13.21
N ASP A 32 15.55 3.60 -12.36
CA ASP A 32 15.51 4.80 -11.54
C ASP A 32 15.66 6.06 -12.38
N GLU A 33 16.66 6.12 -13.29
CA GLU A 33 16.90 7.25 -14.20
C GLU A 33 15.67 7.56 -15.06
N ASN A 34 15.05 6.53 -15.65
CA ASN A 34 13.88 6.67 -16.50
C ASN A 34 12.55 6.70 -15.71
N GLN A 35 12.60 6.67 -14.40
CA GLN A 35 11.40 6.63 -13.53
C GLN A 35 10.44 5.50 -13.92
N HIS A 36 10.98 4.34 -14.29
CA HIS A 36 10.22 3.22 -14.81
C HIS A 36 9.66 2.35 -13.69
N PHE A 37 8.33 2.19 -13.64
CA PHE A 37 7.68 1.26 -12.72
C PHE A 37 7.90 -0.19 -13.17
N PRO A 38 8.45 -1.07 -12.32
CA PRO A 38 8.88 -2.41 -12.71
C PRO A 38 7.71 -3.42 -12.70
N ALA A 39 6.71 -3.25 -13.56
CA ALA A 39 5.47 -4.04 -13.54
C ALA A 39 5.70 -5.57 -13.59
N GLU A 40 6.60 -6.03 -14.47
CA GLU A 40 6.92 -7.45 -14.60
C GLU A 40 7.61 -8.01 -13.35
N LEU A 41 8.46 -7.21 -12.70
CA LEU A 41 9.12 -7.62 -11.46
C LEU A 41 8.12 -7.62 -10.28
N VAL A 42 7.17 -6.69 -10.26
CA VAL A 42 6.06 -6.69 -9.27
C VAL A 42 5.23 -7.97 -9.41
N LYS A 43 4.93 -8.39 -10.63
CA LYS A 43 4.22 -9.65 -10.88
C LYS A 43 5.02 -10.86 -10.36
N LYS A 44 6.32 -10.93 -10.67
CA LYS A 44 7.21 -11.99 -10.14
C LYS A 44 7.27 -11.98 -8.60
N MET A 45 7.30 -10.81 -7.98
CA MET A 45 7.23 -10.70 -6.52
C MET A 45 5.90 -11.22 -5.96
N GLY A 46 4.79 -11.03 -6.69
CA GLY A 46 3.50 -11.63 -6.36
C GLY A 46 3.52 -13.15 -6.45
N GLU A 47 4.09 -13.71 -7.52
CA GLU A 47 4.25 -15.17 -7.71
C GLU A 47 5.12 -15.82 -6.61
N LEU A 48 6.08 -15.08 -6.04
CA LEU A 48 6.88 -15.49 -4.88
C LEU A 48 6.17 -15.26 -3.53
N GLY A 49 4.95 -14.71 -3.52
CA GLY A 49 4.19 -14.41 -2.31
C GLY A 49 4.65 -13.17 -1.55
N PHE A 50 5.55 -12.36 -2.10
CA PHE A 50 6.07 -11.15 -1.42
C PHE A 50 5.05 -10.03 -1.32
N LEU A 51 3.98 -10.04 -2.10
CA LEU A 51 2.91 -9.02 -2.03
C LEU A 51 1.83 -9.33 -0.99
N GLY A 52 1.79 -10.56 -0.48
CA GLY A 52 0.87 -11.01 0.56
C GLY A 52 1.55 -11.81 1.67
N ILE A 53 2.77 -11.39 2.09
CA ILE A 53 3.62 -12.19 2.99
C ILE A 53 2.94 -12.51 4.32
N MET A 54 2.22 -11.55 4.92
CA MET A 54 1.54 -11.72 6.19
C MET A 54 0.06 -12.07 6.06
N VAL A 55 -0.48 -12.10 4.85
CA VAL A 55 -1.89 -12.41 4.57
C VAL A 55 -2.17 -13.90 4.78
N ASP A 56 -3.28 -14.21 5.42
CA ASP A 56 -3.74 -15.60 5.67
C ASP A 56 -3.80 -16.38 4.33
N PRO A 57 -3.27 -17.62 4.27
CA PRO A 57 -3.30 -18.46 3.09
C PRO A 57 -4.69 -18.67 2.47
N LYS A 58 -5.77 -18.59 3.27
CA LYS A 58 -7.15 -18.66 2.75
C LYS A 58 -7.50 -17.53 1.76
N TYR A 59 -6.72 -16.43 1.77
CA TYR A 59 -6.84 -15.32 0.84
C TYR A 59 -5.67 -15.26 -0.17
N GLY A 60 -4.90 -16.35 -0.29
CA GLY A 60 -3.80 -16.46 -1.22
C GLY A 60 -2.49 -15.82 -0.75
N GLY A 61 -2.39 -15.46 0.51
CA GLY A 61 -1.16 -14.97 1.13
C GLY A 61 -0.24 -16.09 1.59
N SER A 62 0.97 -15.71 2.05
CA SER A 62 1.98 -16.67 2.54
C SER A 62 1.79 -17.05 4.01
N GLY A 63 0.99 -16.31 4.79
CA GLY A 63 0.72 -16.56 6.21
C GLY A 63 1.93 -16.46 7.12
N MET A 64 2.97 -15.76 6.69
CA MET A 64 4.21 -15.58 7.45
C MET A 64 4.10 -14.42 8.44
N ASP A 65 5.11 -14.28 9.29
CA ASP A 65 5.14 -13.29 10.36
C ASP A 65 5.79 -11.95 9.94
N ALA A 66 5.80 -11.00 10.87
CA ALA A 66 6.40 -9.69 10.66
C ALA A 66 7.94 -9.74 10.50
N ILE A 67 8.63 -10.76 11.04
CA ILE A 67 10.07 -10.94 10.88
C ILE A 67 10.36 -11.29 9.42
N SER A 68 9.63 -12.24 8.85
CA SER A 68 9.70 -12.59 7.43
C SER A 68 9.49 -11.37 6.53
N TYR A 69 8.48 -10.55 6.84
CA TYR A 69 8.23 -9.29 6.11
C TYR A 69 9.43 -8.33 6.17
N VAL A 70 10.01 -8.12 7.36
CA VAL A 70 11.17 -7.23 7.56
C VAL A 70 12.39 -7.73 6.78
N LEU A 71 12.65 -9.04 6.79
CA LEU A 71 13.76 -9.64 6.06
C LEU A 71 13.64 -9.45 4.54
N ILE A 72 12.44 -9.64 3.99
CA ILE A 72 12.18 -9.37 2.57
C ILE A 72 12.42 -7.89 2.27
N MET A 73 11.86 -6.99 3.08
CA MET A 73 12.01 -5.55 2.89
C MET A 73 13.48 -5.13 2.91
N GLU A 74 14.28 -5.66 3.81
CA GLU A 74 15.70 -5.37 3.91
C GLU A 74 16.44 -5.85 2.65
N GLU A 75 16.27 -7.11 2.23
CA GLU A 75 17.01 -7.68 1.09
C GLU A 75 16.64 -7.02 -0.24
N LEU A 76 15.36 -6.73 -0.48
CA LEU A 76 14.94 -6.00 -1.68
C LEU A 76 15.49 -4.57 -1.69
N SER A 77 15.49 -3.90 -0.53
CA SER A 77 15.92 -2.50 -0.41
C SER A 77 17.43 -2.32 -0.55
N LYS A 78 18.23 -3.34 -0.30
CA LYS A 78 19.68 -3.33 -0.59
C LYS A 78 19.97 -3.08 -2.07
N ILE A 79 19.04 -3.44 -2.95
CA ILE A 79 19.20 -3.39 -4.41
C ILE A 79 18.29 -2.34 -5.02
N ASP A 80 16.96 -2.37 -4.72
CA ASP A 80 15.97 -1.50 -5.35
C ASP A 80 14.92 -1.02 -4.33
N ALA A 81 15.16 0.16 -3.78
CA ALA A 81 14.24 0.79 -2.83
C ALA A 81 12.88 1.14 -3.46
N SER A 82 12.83 1.34 -4.79
CA SER A 82 11.57 1.58 -5.50
C SER A 82 10.69 0.33 -5.54
N ALA A 83 11.28 -0.84 -5.80
CA ALA A 83 10.57 -2.13 -5.75
C ALA A 83 10.11 -2.44 -4.33
N SER A 84 10.96 -2.22 -3.33
CA SER A 84 10.62 -2.53 -1.93
C SER A 84 9.47 -1.67 -1.40
N VAL A 85 9.38 -0.39 -1.75
CA VAL A 85 8.26 0.46 -1.29
C VAL A 85 6.91 0.02 -1.89
N ILE A 86 6.90 -0.54 -3.09
CA ILE A 86 5.69 -1.13 -3.69
C ILE A 86 5.21 -2.30 -2.82
N VAL A 87 6.12 -3.21 -2.46
CA VAL A 87 5.85 -4.34 -1.55
C VAL A 87 5.36 -3.86 -0.19
N SER A 88 6.01 -2.82 0.36
CA SER A 88 5.66 -2.26 1.67
C SER A 88 4.23 -1.73 1.70
N VAL A 89 3.86 -0.87 0.75
CA VAL A 89 2.51 -0.28 0.70
C VAL A 89 1.45 -1.35 0.50
N ASN A 90 1.68 -2.30 -0.41
CA ASN A 90 0.71 -3.37 -0.65
C ASN A 90 0.47 -4.23 0.59
N ASN A 91 1.53 -4.69 1.27
CA ASN A 91 1.41 -5.53 2.46
C ASN A 91 0.86 -4.78 3.68
N SER A 92 1.59 -3.72 4.12
CA SER A 92 1.37 -3.12 5.44
C SER A 92 0.23 -2.11 5.49
N LEU A 93 -0.10 -1.46 4.36
CA LEU A 93 -1.13 -0.42 4.32
C LEU A 93 -2.43 -0.91 3.68
N VAL A 94 -2.35 -1.74 2.63
CA VAL A 94 -3.53 -2.19 1.88
C VAL A 94 -3.99 -3.56 2.36
N CYS A 95 -3.17 -4.60 2.22
CA CYS A 95 -3.56 -5.98 2.60
C CYS A 95 -3.87 -6.09 4.08
N TYR A 96 -2.99 -5.61 4.96
CA TYR A 96 -3.21 -5.62 6.41
C TYR A 96 -4.50 -4.89 6.80
N GLY A 97 -4.76 -3.73 6.18
CA GLY A 97 -5.98 -2.95 6.43
C GLY A 97 -7.24 -3.71 6.03
N LEU A 98 -7.27 -4.29 4.83
CA LEU A 98 -8.39 -5.10 4.35
C LEU A 98 -8.58 -6.38 5.16
N GLU A 99 -7.51 -7.08 5.51
CA GLU A 99 -7.60 -8.30 6.31
C GLU A 99 -8.15 -8.03 7.70
N SER A 100 -7.71 -6.93 8.34
CA SER A 100 -8.11 -6.61 9.72
C SER A 100 -9.50 -6.01 9.84
N TYR A 101 -9.97 -5.27 8.84
CA TYR A 101 -11.19 -4.45 8.94
C TYR A 101 -12.19 -4.68 7.81
N GLY A 102 -11.79 -5.30 6.71
CA GLY A 102 -12.67 -5.59 5.59
C GLY A 102 -13.72 -6.64 5.92
N SER A 103 -14.89 -6.53 5.30
CA SER A 103 -15.88 -7.59 5.30
C SER A 103 -15.37 -8.82 4.54
N GLU A 104 -15.97 -9.98 4.77
CA GLU A 104 -15.58 -11.21 4.05
C GLU A 104 -15.73 -11.03 2.52
N ALA A 105 -16.78 -10.35 2.07
CA ALA A 105 -16.99 -10.04 0.66
C ALA A 105 -15.86 -9.15 0.08
N GLN A 106 -15.40 -8.14 0.85
CA GLN A 106 -14.29 -7.29 0.44
C GLN A 106 -12.96 -8.07 0.40
N LYS A 107 -12.72 -8.96 1.37
CA LYS A 107 -11.52 -9.82 1.40
C LYS A 107 -11.49 -10.75 0.20
N GLN A 108 -12.59 -11.42 -0.10
CA GLN A 108 -12.68 -12.33 -1.25
C GLN A 108 -12.53 -11.58 -2.59
N LYS A 109 -13.09 -10.38 -2.71
CA LYS A 109 -13.05 -9.61 -3.95
C LYS A 109 -11.70 -8.96 -4.21
N TYR A 110 -11.05 -8.41 -3.16
CA TYR A 110 -9.87 -7.56 -3.31
C TYR A 110 -8.60 -8.14 -2.69
N LEU A 111 -8.68 -8.66 -1.44
CA LEU A 111 -7.50 -9.11 -0.72
C LEU A 111 -6.83 -10.30 -1.41
N THR A 112 -7.60 -11.24 -1.96
CA THR A 112 -7.08 -12.40 -2.71
C THR A 112 -6.22 -11.97 -3.89
N LYS A 113 -6.65 -10.96 -4.63
CA LYS A 113 -5.93 -10.45 -5.80
C LYS A 113 -4.73 -9.58 -5.43
N LEU A 114 -4.83 -8.83 -4.33
CA LEU A 114 -3.73 -8.03 -3.81
C LEU A 114 -2.61 -8.91 -3.24
N ALA A 115 -2.97 -9.98 -2.53
CA ALA A 115 -1.99 -10.90 -1.94
C ALA A 115 -1.19 -11.67 -2.97
N THR A 116 -1.81 -12.04 -4.09
CA THR A 116 -1.17 -12.76 -5.20
C THR A 116 -0.46 -11.85 -6.21
N GLY A 117 -0.64 -10.53 -6.11
CA GLY A 117 -0.07 -9.57 -7.04
C GLY A 117 -0.83 -9.47 -8.39
N GLU A 118 -2.04 -10.07 -8.50
CA GLU A 118 -2.94 -9.80 -9.62
C GLU A 118 -3.37 -8.32 -9.62
N PHE A 119 -3.60 -7.77 -8.43
CA PHE A 119 -3.84 -6.35 -8.20
C PHE A 119 -2.71 -5.72 -7.39
N VAL A 120 -2.49 -4.43 -7.62
CA VAL A 120 -1.65 -3.57 -6.77
C VAL A 120 -2.55 -2.57 -6.05
N GLY A 121 -2.26 -2.33 -4.78
CA GLY A 121 -3.01 -1.40 -3.96
C GLY A 121 -2.29 -0.07 -3.71
N ALA A 122 -3.08 0.97 -3.46
CA ALA A 122 -2.61 2.28 -3.01
C ALA A 122 -3.34 2.71 -1.73
N PHE A 123 -2.63 3.44 -0.85
CA PHE A 123 -3.18 3.98 0.38
C PHE A 123 -3.23 5.50 0.31
N CYS A 124 -4.45 6.06 0.30
CA CYS A 124 -4.72 7.45 -0.01
C CYS A 124 -5.12 8.21 1.26
N LEU A 125 -4.12 8.64 2.05
CA LEU A 125 -4.31 9.40 3.29
C LEU A 125 -3.97 10.88 3.08
N SER A 126 -2.73 11.18 2.66
CA SER A 126 -2.18 12.53 2.62
C SER A 126 -2.92 13.45 1.65
N GLU A 127 -3.09 14.70 2.06
CA GLU A 127 -3.71 15.78 1.28
C GLU A 127 -2.83 17.03 1.29
N PRO A 128 -3.09 18.03 0.42
CA PRO A 128 -2.37 19.31 0.50
C PRO A 128 -2.39 19.92 1.90
N GLU A 129 -3.53 19.84 2.59
CA GLU A 129 -3.77 20.44 3.91
C GLU A 129 -3.63 19.44 5.08
N ALA A 130 -3.44 18.13 4.80
CA ALA A 130 -3.38 17.09 5.80
C ALA A 130 -2.20 16.14 5.56
N GLY A 131 -1.04 16.47 6.14
CA GLY A 131 0.15 15.63 6.19
C GLY A 131 0.33 15.02 7.57
N SER A 132 1.21 15.60 8.41
CA SER A 132 1.46 15.13 9.78
C SER A 132 0.20 15.22 10.66
N ASP A 133 -0.62 16.23 10.49
CA ASP A 133 -1.97 16.27 11.05
C ASP A 133 -2.97 15.58 10.11
N ALA A 134 -3.05 14.26 10.26
CA ALA A 134 -3.98 13.44 9.47
C ALA A 134 -5.46 13.60 9.88
N THR A 135 -5.78 14.41 10.89
CA THR A 135 -7.17 14.74 11.25
C THR A 135 -7.74 15.89 10.43
N SER A 136 -6.86 16.69 9.81
CA SER A 136 -7.24 17.88 9.01
C SER A 136 -7.72 17.53 7.60
N GLN A 137 -8.24 16.31 7.38
CA GLN A 137 -8.74 15.83 6.10
C GLN A 137 -9.81 16.75 5.50
N GLN A 138 -9.61 17.15 4.24
CA GLN A 138 -10.57 17.95 3.46
C GLN A 138 -11.38 17.08 2.48
N THR A 139 -10.84 15.97 2.02
CA THR A 139 -11.59 15.01 1.19
C THR A 139 -12.83 14.56 1.93
N SER A 140 -13.99 14.77 1.30
CA SER A 140 -15.31 14.46 1.84
C SER A 140 -15.91 13.22 1.21
N ALA A 141 -16.73 12.50 1.97
CA ALA A 141 -17.54 11.37 1.50
C ALA A 141 -18.98 11.58 1.97
N ILE A 142 -19.82 12.18 1.12
CA ILE A 142 -21.21 12.51 1.46
C ILE A 142 -22.09 11.28 1.30
N ASP A 143 -22.78 10.90 2.35
CA ASP A 143 -23.76 9.79 2.32
C ASP A 143 -24.99 10.17 1.49
N LYS A 144 -25.30 9.39 0.46
CA LYS A 144 -26.48 9.55 -0.43
C LYS A 144 -27.51 8.42 -0.26
N GLY A 145 -27.36 7.60 0.76
CA GLY A 145 -28.26 6.47 1.06
C GLY A 145 -27.72 5.15 0.51
N ASP A 146 -27.67 4.97 -0.80
CA ASP A 146 -27.18 3.78 -1.50
C ASP A 146 -25.69 3.84 -1.85
N HIS A 147 -25.07 5.02 -1.85
CA HIS A 147 -23.66 5.24 -2.13
C HIS A 147 -23.11 6.43 -1.35
N TYR A 148 -21.79 6.56 -1.36
CA TYR A 148 -21.08 7.78 -0.96
C TYR A 148 -20.63 8.55 -2.20
N LEU A 149 -20.66 9.89 -2.10
CA LEU A 149 -20.11 10.78 -3.11
C LEU A 149 -18.81 11.37 -2.59
N ILE A 150 -17.68 10.95 -3.18
CA ILE A 150 -16.35 11.36 -2.71
C ILE A 150 -15.84 12.54 -3.55
N ASN A 151 -15.39 13.60 -2.84
CA ASN A 151 -14.79 14.80 -3.41
C ASN A 151 -13.53 15.20 -2.66
N GLY A 152 -12.46 15.52 -3.37
CA GLY A 152 -11.22 15.97 -2.77
C GLY A 152 -9.96 15.62 -3.57
N THR A 153 -8.81 15.81 -2.94
CA THR A 153 -7.49 15.56 -3.55
C THR A 153 -6.60 14.82 -2.57
N LYS A 154 -5.90 13.80 -3.05
CA LYS A 154 -4.88 13.07 -2.29
C LYS A 154 -3.51 13.23 -2.93
N ASN A 155 -2.49 13.53 -2.13
CA ASN A 155 -1.13 13.80 -2.59
C ASN A 155 -0.15 12.71 -2.15
N TRP A 156 0.92 12.57 -2.91
CA TRP A 156 2.04 11.66 -2.63
C TRP A 156 1.64 10.19 -2.56
N ILE A 157 0.69 9.79 -3.42
CA ILE A 157 0.15 8.43 -3.37
C ILE A 157 1.06 7.48 -4.13
N THR A 158 1.74 6.62 -3.38
CA THR A 158 2.53 5.49 -3.90
C THR A 158 1.62 4.52 -4.64
N ASN A 159 2.08 4.02 -5.79
CA ASN A 159 1.32 3.21 -6.73
C ASN A 159 0.14 3.95 -7.38
N GLY A 160 0.06 5.28 -7.25
CA GLY A 160 -1.12 6.06 -7.62
C GLY A 160 -1.57 5.90 -9.07
N GLY A 161 -0.66 5.75 -10.02
CA GLY A 161 -0.96 5.52 -11.43
C GLY A 161 -1.12 4.04 -11.82
N ARG A 162 -0.65 3.13 -10.97
CA ARG A 162 -0.57 1.69 -11.26
C ARG A 162 -1.52 0.84 -10.46
N ALA A 163 -2.00 1.33 -9.32
CA ALA A 163 -2.93 0.59 -8.48
C ALA A 163 -4.24 0.28 -9.20
N ASP A 164 -4.82 -0.86 -8.84
CA ASP A 164 -6.15 -1.29 -9.26
C ASP A 164 -7.19 -0.93 -8.21
N VAL A 165 -6.74 -0.86 -6.94
CA VAL A 165 -7.54 -0.61 -5.74
C VAL A 165 -6.89 0.48 -4.89
N TYR A 166 -7.68 1.45 -4.48
CA TYR A 166 -7.27 2.61 -3.68
C TYR A 166 -8.04 2.62 -2.36
N ILE A 167 -7.33 2.55 -1.24
CA ILE A 167 -7.94 2.74 0.08
C ILE A 167 -7.93 4.23 0.39
N VAL A 168 -9.09 4.87 0.26
CA VAL A 168 -9.26 6.32 0.39
C VAL A 168 -9.81 6.66 1.78
N ILE A 169 -9.07 7.48 2.53
CA ILE A 169 -9.50 8.00 3.82
C ILE A 169 -10.24 9.32 3.57
N ALA A 170 -11.48 9.44 4.01
CA ALA A 170 -12.30 10.62 3.76
C ALA A 170 -13.22 10.94 4.95
N GLN A 171 -13.58 12.21 5.06
CA GLN A 171 -14.42 12.76 6.11
C GLN A 171 -15.90 12.67 5.73
N THR A 172 -16.70 11.98 6.54
CA THR A 172 -18.16 11.90 6.36
C THR A 172 -18.92 12.89 7.22
N ASP A 173 -18.37 13.26 8.39
CA ASP A 173 -18.99 14.19 9.32
C ASP A 173 -17.91 14.98 10.10
N ARG A 174 -17.65 16.21 9.69
CA ARG A 174 -16.64 17.09 10.30
C ARG A 174 -16.92 17.43 11.75
N HIS A 175 -18.18 17.42 12.18
CA HIS A 175 -18.55 17.74 13.57
C HIS A 175 -18.11 16.65 14.54
N LYS A 176 -17.86 15.43 14.05
CA LYS A 176 -17.37 14.31 14.85
C LYS A 176 -15.83 14.23 14.93
N GLY A 177 -15.09 15.19 14.33
CA GLY A 177 -13.62 15.17 14.28
C GLY A 177 -13.09 13.87 13.70
N SER A 178 -12.15 13.20 14.38
CA SER A 178 -11.57 11.92 13.93
C SER A 178 -12.60 10.78 13.85
N HIS A 179 -13.69 10.85 14.59
CA HIS A 179 -14.79 9.87 14.53
C HIS A 179 -15.74 10.07 13.33
N GLY A 180 -15.56 11.14 12.56
CA GLY A 180 -16.25 11.33 11.29
C GLY A 180 -15.43 10.85 10.09
N ILE A 181 -14.23 10.32 10.30
CA ILE A 181 -13.35 9.83 9.23
C ILE A 181 -13.65 8.35 8.96
N ASN A 182 -13.77 8.00 7.68
CA ASN A 182 -14.02 6.65 7.20
C ASN A 182 -12.99 6.23 6.13
N ALA A 183 -12.88 4.93 5.89
CA ALA A 183 -12.04 4.35 4.85
C ALA A 183 -12.94 3.73 3.75
N PHE A 184 -12.57 3.95 2.49
CA PHE A 184 -13.34 3.51 1.34
C PHE A 184 -12.46 2.80 0.32
N ILE A 185 -12.99 1.78 -0.34
CA ILE A 185 -12.39 1.16 -1.51
C ILE A 185 -12.87 1.89 -2.75
N VAL A 186 -11.93 2.49 -3.49
CA VAL A 186 -12.15 3.05 -4.82
C VAL A 186 -11.43 2.18 -5.83
N GLU A 187 -12.12 1.80 -6.91
CA GLU A 187 -11.54 1.00 -7.99
C GLU A 187 -11.04 1.92 -9.11
N LYS A 188 -9.99 1.51 -9.80
CA LYS A 188 -9.49 2.19 -10.98
C LYS A 188 -10.60 2.28 -12.05
N GLY A 189 -10.74 3.47 -12.64
CA GLY A 189 -11.72 3.71 -13.70
C GLY A 189 -13.13 4.07 -13.21
N MET A 190 -13.36 4.22 -11.91
CA MET A 190 -14.62 4.82 -11.44
C MET A 190 -14.76 6.23 -12.02
N GLU A 191 -15.97 6.59 -12.44
CA GLU A 191 -16.29 7.90 -13.01
C GLU A 191 -15.98 9.01 -11.99
N GLY A 192 -15.36 10.09 -12.45
CA GLY A 192 -14.93 11.21 -11.58
C GLY A 192 -13.61 10.98 -10.84
N PHE A 193 -13.01 9.78 -10.90
CA PHE A 193 -11.70 9.51 -10.35
C PHE A 193 -10.61 9.78 -11.39
N HIS A 194 -9.69 10.70 -11.07
CA HIS A 194 -8.62 11.13 -11.97
C HIS A 194 -7.24 10.97 -11.32
N ILE A 195 -6.33 10.39 -12.08
CA ILE A 195 -4.92 10.26 -11.73
C ILE A 195 -4.19 11.47 -12.32
N GLY A 196 -3.60 12.29 -11.45
CA GLY A 196 -2.81 13.45 -11.84
C GLY A 196 -1.43 13.08 -12.39
N PRO A 197 -0.57 14.05 -12.68
CA PRO A 197 0.76 13.80 -13.18
C PRO A 197 1.62 13.03 -12.16
N LYS A 198 2.62 12.29 -12.68
CA LYS A 198 3.61 11.61 -11.86
C LYS A 198 4.54 12.64 -11.20
N GLU A 199 4.84 12.42 -9.94
CA GLU A 199 5.74 13.27 -9.17
C GLU A 199 7.21 13.06 -9.59
N ASN A 200 7.93 14.15 -9.81
CA ASN A 200 9.37 14.11 -10.05
C ASN A 200 10.12 14.15 -8.72
N LYS A 201 10.58 12.98 -8.27
CA LYS A 201 11.20 12.79 -6.94
C LYS A 201 12.73 12.80 -7.02
N LEU A 202 13.38 13.15 -5.90
CA LEU A 202 14.83 13.10 -5.74
C LEU A 202 15.37 11.66 -5.78
N GLY A 203 14.66 10.71 -5.15
CA GLY A 203 15.01 9.29 -5.08
C GLY A 203 13.77 8.42 -5.14
N ILE A 204 13.97 7.09 -5.13
CA ILE A 204 12.89 6.09 -5.23
C ILE A 204 12.05 6.38 -6.49
N ARG A 205 12.72 6.70 -7.59
CA ARG A 205 12.09 7.27 -8.78
C ARG A 205 11.33 6.23 -9.60
N GLY A 206 11.72 4.96 -9.50
CA GLY A 206 10.99 3.83 -10.09
C GLY A 206 9.63 3.57 -9.40
N SER A 207 9.42 4.06 -8.18
CA SER A 207 8.11 4.02 -7.53
C SER A 207 7.16 5.04 -8.15
N ASP A 208 5.96 4.60 -8.49
CA ASP A 208 4.95 5.39 -9.17
C ASP A 208 4.14 6.20 -8.13
N THR A 209 4.40 7.51 -8.07
CA THR A 209 3.78 8.41 -7.07
C THR A 209 2.99 9.49 -7.77
N HIS A 210 1.72 9.67 -7.39
CA HIS A 210 0.80 10.61 -8.04
C HIS A 210 -0.03 11.41 -7.04
N THR A 211 -0.51 12.56 -7.49
CA THR A 211 -1.68 13.23 -6.94
C THR A 211 -2.93 12.58 -7.53
N LEU A 212 -3.97 12.35 -6.71
CA LEU A 212 -5.26 11.78 -7.11
C LEU A 212 -6.38 12.77 -6.85
N GLN A 213 -7.31 12.91 -7.78
CA GLN A 213 -8.45 13.81 -7.70
C GLN A 213 -9.76 13.03 -7.75
N PHE A 214 -10.68 13.39 -6.89
CA PHE A 214 -12.01 12.80 -6.76
C PHE A 214 -13.05 13.90 -7.00
N ASN A 215 -13.81 13.78 -8.07
CA ASN A 215 -14.84 14.73 -8.47
C ASN A 215 -16.17 13.97 -8.59
N ASP A 216 -16.99 14.03 -7.53
CA ASP A 216 -18.26 13.33 -7.42
C ASP A 216 -18.16 11.81 -7.69
N VAL A 217 -17.09 11.18 -7.21
CA VAL A 217 -16.90 9.74 -7.37
C VAL A 217 -17.96 8.99 -6.57
N LYS A 218 -18.79 8.21 -7.27
CA LYS A 218 -19.82 7.37 -6.65
C LYS A 218 -19.21 6.07 -6.15
N VAL A 219 -19.16 5.92 -4.82
CA VAL A 219 -18.61 4.74 -4.14
C VAL A 219 -19.74 3.97 -3.47
N PRO A 220 -20.00 2.71 -3.84
CA PRO A 220 -21.05 1.88 -3.25
C PRO A 220 -20.91 1.78 -1.73
N LYS A 221 -22.03 1.62 -1.01
CA LYS A 221 -22.03 1.50 0.46
C LYS A 221 -21.17 0.36 0.96
N GLU A 222 -21.20 -0.75 0.26
CA GLU A 222 -20.41 -1.95 0.57
C GLU A 222 -18.90 -1.77 0.42
N ASN A 223 -18.46 -0.68 -0.21
CA ASN A 223 -17.04 -0.35 -0.33
C ASN A 223 -16.50 0.46 0.87
N ARG A 224 -17.34 0.83 1.86
CA ARG A 224 -16.82 1.35 3.13
C ARG A 224 -16.19 0.22 3.93
N ILE A 225 -14.98 0.44 4.45
CA ILE A 225 -14.23 -0.54 5.24
C ILE A 225 -14.53 -0.32 6.72
N GLY A 226 -14.95 -1.38 7.40
CA GLY A 226 -15.24 -1.36 8.84
C GLY A 226 -16.47 -0.55 9.24
N ASP A 227 -16.57 -0.26 10.54
CA ASP A 227 -17.68 0.48 11.13
C ASP A 227 -17.61 1.97 10.81
N ASP A 228 -18.76 2.66 10.89
CA ASP A 228 -18.82 4.11 10.73
C ASP A 228 -17.93 4.83 11.76
N GLY A 229 -17.14 5.80 11.29
CA GLY A 229 -16.20 6.54 12.11
C GLY A 229 -14.93 5.80 12.51
N SER A 230 -14.67 4.62 11.97
CA SER A 230 -13.47 3.83 12.28
C SER A 230 -12.23 4.17 11.43
N GLY A 231 -12.38 5.00 10.39
CA GLY A 231 -11.35 5.23 9.37
C GLY A 231 -10.07 5.86 9.90
N PHE A 232 -10.14 6.75 10.87
CA PHE A 232 -8.93 7.30 11.49
C PHE A 232 -8.14 6.24 12.28
N ARG A 233 -8.83 5.41 13.07
CA ARG A 233 -8.22 4.30 13.81
C ARG A 233 -7.63 3.27 12.85
N PHE A 234 -8.36 2.94 11.78
CA PHE A 234 -7.87 2.12 10.68
C PHE A 234 -6.55 2.66 10.13
N ALA A 235 -6.51 3.94 9.73
CA ALA A 235 -5.31 4.57 9.17
C ALA A 235 -4.13 4.54 10.15
N MET A 236 -4.34 4.89 11.42
CA MET A 236 -3.25 4.89 12.41
C MET A 236 -2.70 3.49 12.69
N ARG A 237 -3.53 2.47 12.70
CA ARG A 237 -3.09 1.08 12.89
C ARG A 237 -2.29 0.55 11.69
N THR A 238 -2.77 0.78 10.47
CA THR A 238 -2.04 0.39 9.25
C THR A 238 -0.69 1.10 9.17
N LEU A 239 -0.63 2.39 9.47
CA LEU A 239 0.62 3.16 9.51
C LEU A 239 1.62 2.62 10.56
N SER A 240 1.16 2.06 11.68
CA SER A 240 2.07 1.46 12.67
C SER A 240 2.81 0.25 12.09
N GLY A 241 2.15 -0.60 11.31
CA GLY A 241 2.79 -1.67 10.54
C GLY A 241 3.70 -1.13 9.44
N GLY A 242 3.25 -0.09 8.73
CA GLY A 242 4.03 0.57 7.69
C GLY A 242 5.37 1.13 8.17
N ARG A 243 5.42 1.68 9.40
CA ARG A 243 6.67 2.18 10.00
C ARG A 243 7.73 1.10 10.17
N ILE A 244 7.34 -0.13 10.48
CA ILE A 244 8.25 -1.28 10.60
C ILE A 244 8.86 -1.58 9.22
N GLY A 245 8.04 -1.65 8.16
CA GLY A 245 8.52 -1.87 6.80
C GLY A 245 9.46 -0.77 6.30
N ILE A 246 9.15 0.49 6.59
CA ILE A 246 10.01 1.62 6.20
C ILE A 246 11.32 1.66 7.00
N ALA A 247 11.32 1.24 8.26
CA ALA A 247 12.55 1.09 9.04
C ALA A 247 13.45 0.00 8.42
N ALA A 248 12.88 -1.14 8.02
CA ALA A 248 13.60 -2.21 7.32
C ALA A 248 14.12 -1.73 5.95
N GLN A 249 13.32 -0.96 5.20
CA GLN A 249 13.75 -0.35 3.95
C GLN A 249 14.95 0.57 4.15
N ALA A 250 14.90 1.45 5.15
CA ALA A 250 16.01 2.36 5.44
C ALA A 250 17.30 1.59 5.81
N LEU A 251 17.18 0.51 6.60
CA LEU A 251 18.30 -0.38 6.93
C LEU A 251 18.85 -1.05 5.66
N GLY A 252 17.98 -1.57 4.80
CA GLY A 252 18.37 -2.17 3.53
C GLY A 252 19.12 -1.21 2.62
N ILE A 253 18.61 0.02 2.43
CA ILE A 253 19.28 1.08 1.66
C ILE A 253 20.67 1.38 2.25
N ALA A 254 20.77 1.55 3.56
CA ALA A 254 22.05 1.79 4.24
C ALA A 254 23.04 0.63 4.02
N SER A 255 22.57 -0.62 4.15
CA SER A 255 23.39 -1.82 3.94
C SER A 255 23.81 -1.99 2.46
N GLY A 256 22.96 -1.63 1.53
CA GLY A 256 23.28 -1.67 0.09
C GLY A 256 24.28 -0.58 -0.33
N ALA A 257 24.25 0.56 0.33
CA ALA A 257 25.19 1.65 0.07
C ALA A 257 26.58 1.43 0.68
N TYR A 258 26.65 0.68 1.80
CA TYR A 258 27.92 0.31 2.48
C TYR A 258 28.66 -0.76 1.71
#